data_630e248b30ba8b0d58596ec6994811d8
#
_entry.id   630e248b30ba8b0d58596ec6994811d8
#
_cell.length_a   1.000
_cell.length_b   1.000
_cell.length_c   1.000
_cell.angle_alpha   90.00
_cell.angle_beta   90.00
_cell.angle_gamma   90.00
#
_symmetry.space_group_name_H-M   'P 1'
#
loop_
_entity.id
_entity.type
_entity.pdbx_description
1 polymer ?
#
loop_
_entity_poly.entity_id
_entity_poly.type
_entity_poly.pdbx_seq_one_letter_code
_entity_poly.pdbx_strand_id
1 'polypeptide(L)'
;MKYNFDEIIDRSGTSATKMESLPKGCPDDALPLWVADMDFACAEPILKALHERIDKKIFGYTMYDTDECLGAVVNWYKKRYGWEEKKENLFFCGGIVSAYAVLLNLLTKEGEGVVIQRPIYYPFTMKANSNGRQIVDSPLIYADGNYTIDFDDLDKKMAEPNNKVLVFCSPHNPAGRV
;
A
#
# COMPACT_ATOMS: atom_id res chain seq x y z
N MET A 1 -4.69 5.45 28.40
CA MET A 1 -5.12 4.05 28.25
C MET A 1 -3.87 3.25 27.95
N LYS A 2 -3.62 2.17 28.70
CA LYS A 2 -2.44 1.31 28.47
C LYS A 2 -2.90 0.11 27.65
N TYR A 3 -2.34 -0.04 26.45
CA TYR A 3 -2.62 -1.19 25.58
C TYR A 3 -1.78 -2.39 26.01
N ASN A 4 -2.33 -3.60 25.88
CA ASN A 4 -1.61 -4.85 26.11
C ASN A 4 -1.05 -5.35 24.78
N PHE A 5 0.27 -5.23 24.57
CA PHE A 5 0.95 -5.73 23.38
C PHE A 5 1.62 -7.10 23.60
N ASP A 6 1.51 -7.66 24.82
CA ASP A 6 2.07 -8.96 25.16
C ASP A 6 1.03 -10.08 25.02
N GLU A 7 -0.23 -9.74 24.75
CA GLU A 7 -1.30 -10.70 24.53
C GLU A 7 -1.09 -11.45 23.21
N ILE A 8 -1.03 -12.78 23.31
CA ILE A 8 -0.95 -13.66 22.15
C ILE A 8 -2.35 -13.95 21.66
N ILE A 9 -2.65 -13.52 20.43
CA ILE A 9 -3.94 -13.74 19.79
C ILE A 9 -3.81 -14.88 18.79
N ASP A 10 -4.53 -15.98 19.04
CA ASP A 10 -4.61 -17.08 18.09
C ASP A 10 -5.40 -16.65 16.85
N ARG A 11 -4.75 -16.70 15.70
CA ARG A 11 -5.32 -16.36 14.39
C ARG A 11 -5.59 -17.61 13.53
N SER A 12 -5.48 -18.80 14.09
CA SER A 12 -5.75 -20.06 13.40
C SER A 12 -7.22 -20.13 12.97
N GLY A 13 -7.49 -20.65 11.78
CA GLY A 13 -8.85 -20.81 11.28
C GLY A 13 -9.59 -19.51 10.97
N THR A 14 -8.88 -18.39 10.88
CA THR A 14 -9.45 -17.07 10.55
C THR A 14 -9.33 -16.72 9.06
N SER A 15 -8.79 -17.61 8.25
CA SER A 15 -8.43 -17.38 6.85
C SER A 15 -7.42 -16.22 6.67
N ALA A 16 -6.61 -15.98 7.70
CA ALA A 16 -5.59 -14.94 7.67
C ALA A 16 -4.49 -15.32 6.68
N THR A 17 -4.36 -14.58 5.59
CA THR A 17 -3.37 -14.83 4.52
C THR A 17 -1.96 -14.98 5.08
N LYS A 18 -1.57 -14.13 6.03
CA LYS A 18 -0.26 -14.17 6.68
C LYS A 18 0.05 -15.53 7.31
N MET A 19 -0.94 -16.13 7.95
CA MET A 19 -0.78 -17.36 8.73
C MET A 19 -1.05 -18.63 7.91
N GLU A 20 -2.00 -18.58 6.97
CA GLU A 20 -2.54 -19.78 6.30
C GLU A 20 -2.09 -19.92 4.84
N SER A 21 -1.39 -18.90 4.29
CA SER A 21 -0.86 -18.95 2.91
C SER A 21 0.65 -19.00 2.86
N LEU A 22 1.27 -19.79 3.74
CA LEU A 22 2.71 -19.99 3.74
C LEU A 22 3.18 -20.73 2.47
N PRO A 23 4.40 -20.41 1.99
CA PRO A 23 4.97 -21.12 0.85
C PRO A 23 5.05 -22.64 1.10
N LYS A 24 4.83 -23.42 0.04
CA LYS A 24 4.90 -24.88 0.12
C LYS A 24 6.26 -25.34 0.59
N GLY A 25 6.30 -26.17 1.63
CA GLY A 25 7.53 -26.70 2.21
C GLY A 25 8.10 -25.86 3.36
N CYS A 26 7.40 -24.80 3.80
CA CYS A 26 7.73 -24.16 5.06
C CYS A 26 7.59 -25.12 6.24
N PRO A 27 8.50 -25.07 7.23
CA PRO A 27 8.31 -25.77 8.51
C PRO A 27 7.02 -25.33 9.21
N ASP A 28 6.40 -26.22 9.98
CA ASP A 28 5.13 -25.93 10.70
C ASP A 28 5.29 -24.85 11.78
N ASP A 29 6.52 -24.64 12.27
CA ASP A 29 6.88 -23.63 13.25
C ASP A 29 7.45 -22.34 12.63
N ALA A 30 7.36 -22.18 11.32
CA ALA A 30 7.87 -20.98 10.63
C ALA A 30 7.09 -19.72 11.06
N LEU A 31 7.86 -18.67 11.43
CA LEU A 31 7.28 -17.38 11.76
C LEU A 31 6.99 -16.57 10.49
N PRO A 32 5.71 -16.25 10.20
CA PRO A 32 5.36 -15.49 9.01
C PRO A 32 5.65 -14.00 9.18
N LEU A 33 6.68 -13.50 8.50
CA LEU A 33 7.09 -12.10 8.53
C LEU A 33 6.91 -11.37 7.18
N TRP A 34 6.05 -11.90 6.30
CA TRP A 34 5.92 -11.45 4.91
C TRP A 34 4.74 -10.53 4.62
N VAL A 35 3.62 -10.69 5.32
CA VAL A 35 2.46 -9.77 5.22
C VAL A 35 2.54 -8.75 6.34
N ALA A 36 2.36 -7.48 5.99
CA ALA A 36 2.49 -6.35 6.92
C ALA A 36 1.23 -6.08 7.77
N ASP A 37 0.41 -7.08 8.05
CA ASP A 37 -0.63 -6.99 9.07
C ASP A 37 -0.05 -7.24 10.47
N MET A 38 -0.53 -6.48 11.45
CA MET A 38 -0.04 -6.57 12.82
C MET A 38 -0.64 -7.79 13.54
N ASP A 39 0.14 -8.35 14.48
CA ASP A 39 -0.30 -9.47 15.33
C ASP A 39 -0.83 -8.97 16.69
N PHE A 40 -0.88 -7.65 16.90
CA PHE A 40 -1.45 -7.03 18.08
C PHE A 40 -2.96 -6.84 17.96
N ALA A 41 -3.66 -6.88 19.10
CA ALA A 41 -5.08 -6.53 19.16
C ALA A 41 -5.34 -5.14 18.57
N CYS A 42 -6.45 -5.01 17.85
CA CYS A 42 -6.92 -3.71 17.41
C CYS A 42 -7.23 -2.81 18.63
N ALA A 43 -6.93 -1.53 18.53
CA ALA A 43 -7.13 -0.59 19.62
C ALA A 43 -8.61 -0.51 20.04
N GLU A 44 -8.86 -0.52 21.36
CA GLU A 44 -10.20 -0.52 21.94
C GLU A 44 -11.16 0.56 21.37
N PRO A 45 -10.75 1.81 21.15
CA PRO A 45 -11.63 2.80 20.53
C PRO A 45 -12.13 2.41 19.12
N ILE A 46 -11.31 1.67 18.35
CA ILE A 46 -11.68 1.20 17.02
C ILE A 46 -12.69 0.06 17.14
N LEU A 47 -12.42 -0.91 18.03
CA LEU A 47 -13.33 -2.03 18.29
C LEU A 47 -14.70 -1.52 18.77
N LYS A 48 -14.71 -0.56 19.69
CA LYS A 48 -15.93 0.07 20.17
C LYS A 48 -16.73 0.70 19.04
N ALA A 49 -16.10 1.50 18.18
CA ALA A 49 -16.78 2.13 17.04
C ALA A 49 -17.37 1.09 16.06
N LEU A 50 -16.65 -0.01 15.83
CA LEU A 50 -17.13 -1.12 15.00
C LEU A 50 -18.36 -1.81 15.64
N HIS A 51 -18.33 -2.09 16.94
CA HIS A 51 -19.48 -2.67 17.66
C HIS A 51 -20.69 -1.74 17.61
N GLU A 52 -20.52 -0.45 17.90
CA GLU A 52 -21.59 0.54 17.79
C GLU A 52 -22.20 0.59 16.38
N ARG A 53 -21.39 0.38 15.33
CA ARG A 53 -21.88 0.30 13.95
C ARG A 53 -22.63 -1.01 13.68
N ILE A 54 -22.16 -2.13 14.19
CA ILE A 54 -22.83 -3.44 14.08
C ILE A 54 -24.20 -3.40 14.75
N ASP A 55 -24.31 -2.76 15.90
CA ASP A 55 -25.56 -2.64 16.66
C ASP A 55 -26.67 -1.88 15.93
N LYS A 56 -26.31 -1.09 14.90
CA LYS A 56 -27.28 -0.46 14.00
C LYS A 56 -28.01 -1.45 13.07
N LYS A 57 -27.45 -2.66 12.89
CA LYS A 57 -28.04 -3.82 12.15
C LYS A 57 -28.32 -3.58 10.65
N ILE A 58 -28.05 -2.42 10.10
CA ILE A 58 -28.27 -2.06 8.70
C ILE A 58 -26.98 -1.54 8.08
N PHE A 59 -26.53 -2.19 7.01
CA PHE A 59 -25.26 -1.95 6.32
C PHE A 59 -25.53 -1.57 4.86
N GLY A 60 -26.20 -0.43 4.67
CA GLY A 60 -26.48 0.12 3.34
C GLY A 60 -25.33 0.98 2.81
N TYR A 61 -25.59 1.69 1.73
CA TYR A 61 -24.66 2.66 1.18
C TYR A 61 -24.30 3.74 2.20
N THR A 62 -23.01 4.04 2.33
CA THR A 62 -22.49 5.03 3.27
C THR A 62 -21.78 6.13 2.50
N MET A 63 -22.06 7.38 2.85
CA MET A 63 -21.33 8.53 2.34
C MET A 63 -19.95 8.57 2.97
N TYR A 64 -18.92 8.74 2.16
CA TYR A 64 -17.52 8.88 2.61
C TYR A 64 -17.02 10.33 2.53
N ASP A 65 -17.70 11.18 1.73
CA ASP A 65 -17.38 12.59 1.50
C ASP A 65 -17.90 13.52 2.59
N THR A 66 -18.04 13.01 3.81
CA THR A 66 -18.47 13.78 4.97
C THR A 66 -17.30 14.57 5.58
N ASP A 67 -17.64 15.66 6.24
CA ASP A 67 -16.68 16.46 7.01
C ASP A 67 -16.00 15.65 8.09
N GLU A 68 -16.69 14.69 8.69
CA GLU A 68 -16.11 13.78 9.68
C GLU A 68 -15.04 12.87 9.06
N CYS A 69 -15.35 12.21 7.95
CA CYS A 69 -14.43 11.25 7.31
C CYS A 69 -13.24 11.96 6.66
N LEU A 70 -13.48 12.87 5.72
CA LEU A 70 -12.41 13.56 5.00
C LEU A 70 -11.63 14.52 5.92
N GLY A 71 -12.33 15.15 6.87
CA GLY A 71 -11.69 16.00 7.88
C GLY A 71 -10.73 15.23 8.78
N ALA A 72 -11.04 13.99 9.15
CA ALA A 72 -10.13 13.15 9.93
C ALA A 72 -8.83 12.87 9.16
N VAL A 73 -8.92 12.60 7.84
CA VAL A 73 -7.75 12.38 6.97
C VAL A 73 -6.90 13.65 6.87
N VAL A 74 -7.50 14.78 6.53
CA VAL A 74 -6.79 16.08 6.43
C VAL A 74 -6.09 16.43 7.74
N ASN A 75 -6.80 16.31 8.87
CA ASN A 75 -6.25 16.61 10.19
C ASN A 75 -5.09 15.68 10.56
N TRP A 76 -5.17 14.40 10.17
CA TRP A 76 -4.07 13.46 10.40
C TRP A 76 -2.81 13.87 9.65
N TYR A 77 -2.91 14.17 8.35
CA TYR A 77 -1.76 14.60 7.54
C TYR A 77 -1.16 15.91 8.05
N LYS A 78 -2.00 16.88 8.38
CA LYS A 78 -1.55 18.15 8.97
C LYS A 78 -0.80 17.93 10.30
N LYS A 79 -1.38 17.14 11.20
CA LYS A 79 -0.81 16.88 12.54
C LYS A 79 0.48 16.07 12.48
N ARG A 80 0.57 15.07 11.60
CA ARG A 80 1.70 14.13 11.55
C ARG A 80 2.84 14.60 10.68
N TYR A 81 2.53 15.29 9.59
CA TYR A 81 3.51 15.60 8.54
C TYR A 81 3.58 17.09 8.21
N GLY A 82 2.76 17.95 8.82
CA GLY A 82 2.67 19.36 8.47
C GLY A 82 2.09 19.59 7.06
N TRP A 83 1.52 18.58 6.45
CA TRP A 83 0.96 18.65 5.11
C TRP A 83 -0.49 19.15 5.18
N GLU A 84 -0.72 20.35 4.64
CA GLU A 84 -2.03 20.97 4.55
C GLU A 84 -2.67 20.63 3.21
N GLU A 85 -3.66 19.75 3.24
CA GLU A 85 -4.43 19.35 2.08
C GLU A 85 -5.89 19.77 2.22
N LYS A 86 -6.59 19.88 1.09
CA LYS A 86 -8.02 20.20 1.05
C LYS A 86 -8.85 18.94 0.87
N LYS A 87 -10.05 18.91 1.47
CA LYS A 87 -10.97 17.78 1.36
C LYS A 87 -11.34 17.46 -0.11
N GLU A 88 -11.48 18.50 -0.94
CA GLU A 88 -11.82 18.41 -2.34
C GLU A 88 -10.81 17.66 -3.20
N ASN A 89 -9.57 17.52 -2.71
CA ASN A 89 -8.49 16.80 -3.37
C ASN A 89 -8.43 15.32 -2.95
N LEU A 90 -9.32 14.88 -2.05
CA LEU A 90 -9.34 13.50 -1.55
C LEU A 90 -10.38 12.67 -2.31
N PHE A 91 -9.94 11.55 -2.84
CA PHE A 91 -10.79 10.58 -3.53
C PHE A 91 -10.69 9.23 -2.85
N PHE A 92 -11.85 8.65 -2.54
CA PHE A 92 -11.89 7.31 -1.96
C PHE A 92 -11.72 6.25 -3.05
N CYS A 93 -10.91 5.25 -2.75
CA CYS A 93 -10.75 4.06 -3.58
C CYS A 93 -10.61 2.81 -2.70
N GLY A 94 -10.86 1.64 -3.28
CA GLY A 94 -10.81 0.34 -2.58
C GLY A 94 -9.37 -0.15 -2.28
N GLY A 95 -8.42 0.76 -2.12
CA GLY A 95 -7.02 0.48 -1.79
C GLY A 95 -6.04 0.96 -2.88
N ILE A 96 -4.78 1.13 -2.49
CA ILE A 96 -3.71 1.70 -3.36
C ILE A 96 -3.50 0.88 -4.65
N VAL A 97 -3.55 -0.45 -4.57
CA VAL A 97 -3.36 -1.30 -5.76
C VAL A 97 -4.48 -1.11 -6.79
N SER A 98 -5.72 -0.91 -6.31
CA SER A 98 -6.87 -0.59 -7.17
C SER A 98 -6.75 0.82 -7.76
N ALA A 99 -6.40 1.80 -6.95
CA ALA A 99 -6.16 3.18 -7.40
C ALA A 99 -5.06 3.23 -8.46
N TYR A 100 -3.96 2.52 -8.24
CA TYR A 100 -2.86 2.44 -9.21
C TYR A 100 -3.33 1.88 -10.56
N ALA A 101 -4.13 0.80 -10.58
CA ALA A 101 -4.67 0.26 -11.82
C ALA A 101 -5.57 1.26 -12.57
N VAL A 102 -6.39 2.02 -11.83
CA VAL A 102 -7.23 3.09 -12.41
C VAL A 102 -6.34 4.19 -13.01
N LEU A 103 -5.34 4.67 -12.27
CA LEU A 103 -4.43 5.71 -12.73
C LEU A 103 -3.64 5.28 -13.96
N LEU A 104 -3.17 4.02 -14.03
CA LEU A 104 -2.53 3.49 -15.22
C LEU A 104 -3.43 3.60 -16.46
N ASN A 105 -4.70 3.23 -16.32
CA ASN A 105 -5.66 3.31 -17.43
C ASN A 105 -6.03 4.73 -17.83
N LEU A 106 -5.98 5.68 -16.90
CA LEU A 106 -6.23 7.10 -17.18
C LEU A 106 -5.02 7.79 -17.82
N LEU A 107 -3.80 7.46 -17.37
CA LEU A 107 -2.58 8.18 -17.73
C LEU A 107 -1.81 7.54 -18.88
N THR A 108 -2.11 6.28 -19.22
CA THR A 108 -1.34 5.53 -20.23
C THR A 108 -2.26 4.74 -21.15
N LYS A 109 -1.69 4.32 -22.29
CA LYS A 109 -2.31 3.37 -23.22
C LYS A 109 -1.62 2.02 -23.13
N GLU A 110 -2.24 0.99 -23.71
CA GLU A 110 -1.62 -0.33 -23.85
C GLU A 110 -0.32 -0.22 -24.66
N GLY A 111 0.73 -0.94 -24.21
CA GLY A 111 2.07 -0.89 -24.79
C GLY A 111 2.95 0.27 -24.32
N GLU A 112 2.42 1.26 -23.61
CA GLU A 112 3.24 2.33 -23.03
C GLU A 112 3.98 1.88 -21.78
N GLY A 113 5.12 2.52 -21.51
CA GLY A 113 6.06 2.16 -20.46
C GLY A 113 5.69 2.72 -19.08
N VAL A 114 5.86 1.87 -18.08
CA VAL A 114 5.80 2.21 -16.66
C VAL A 114 7.15 1.95 -16.04
N VAL A 115 7.83 3.01 -15.63
CA VAL A 115 9.15 2.94 -15.00
C VAL A 115 8.98 2.54 -13.54
N ILE A 116 9.72 1.53 -13.12
CA ILE A 116 9.76 1.03 -11.75
C ILE A 116 11.20 0.92 -11.26
N GLN A 117 11.39 0.81 -9.95
CA GLN A 117 12.70 0.71 -9.31
C GLN A 117 12.79 -0.59 -8.51
N ARG A 118 13.31 -1.66 -9.12
CA ARG A 118 13.48 -2.96 -8.44
C ARG A 118 14.66 -2.97 -7.46
N PRO A 119 14.56 -3.77 -6.35
CA PRO A 119 13.40 -4.60 -5.97
C PRO A 119 12.20 -3.73 -5.59
N ILE A 120 10.98 -4.10 -5.99
CA ILE A 120 9.78 -3.31 -5.72
C ILE A 120 8.61 -4.21 -5.32
N TYR A 121 7.64 -3.67 -4.60
CA TYR A 121 6.41 -4.35 -4.24
C TYR A 121 5.72 -4.93 -5.49
N TYR A 122 5.63 -6.26 -5.55
CA TYR A 122 5.24 -7.02 -6.75
C TYR A 122 3.88 -6.62 -7.37
N PRO A 123 2.87 -6.13 -6.60
CA PRO A 123 1.60 -5.73 -7.20
C PRO A 123 1.71 -4.57 -8.20
N PHE A 124 2.72 -3.72 -8.08
CA PHE A 124 2.93 -2.66 -9.09
C PHE A 124 3.26 -3.26 -10.45
N THR A 125 4.18 -4.22 -10.50
CA THR A 125 4.52 -4.94 -11.73
C THR A 125 3.35 -5.76 -12.25
N MET A 126 2.68 -6.50 -11.36
CA MET A 126 1.55 -7.34 -11.72
C MET A 126 0.40 -6.53 -12.35
N LYS A 127 0.05 -5.38 -11.76
CA LYS A 127 -1.03 -4.53 -12.27
C LYS A 127 -0.68 -3.84 -13.57
N ALA A 128 0.56 -3.38 -13.75
CA ALA A 128 1.00 -2.83 -15.02
C ALA A 128 0.89 -3.88 -16.14
N ASN A 129 1.42 -5.07 -15.94
CA ASN A 129 1.35 -6.17 -16.90
C ASN A 129 -0.09 -6.59 -17.21
N SER A 130 -0.94 -6.78 -16.18
CA SER A 130 -2.34 -7.18 -16.37
C SER A 130 -3.20 -6.14 -17.08
N ASN A 131 -2.72 -4.90 -17.15
CA ASN A 131 -3.36 -3.82 -17.90
C ASN A 131 -2.63 -3.54 -19.24
N GLY A 132 -1.76 -4.43 -19.72
CA GLY A 132 -1.08 -4.32 -21.01
C GLY A 132 0.04 -3.26 -21.06
N ARG A 133 0.53 -2.77 -19.93
CA ARG A 133 1.63 -1.80 -19.88
C ARG A 133 2.97 -2.50 -19.83
N GLN A 134 3.97 -1.91 -20.45
CA GLN A 134 5.34 -2.44 -20.44
C GLN A 134 6.07 -2.00 -19.17
N ILE A 135 6.72 -2.94 -18.49
CA ILE A 135 7.58 -2.62 -17.37
C ILE A 135 8.94 -2.18 -17.86
N VAL A 136 9.33 -0.99 -17.45
CA VAL A 136 10.66 -0.43 -17.68
C VAL A 136 11.38 -0.37 -16.33
N ASP A 137 12.36 -1.23 -16.15
CA ASP A 137 13.06 -1.35 -14.87
C ASP A 137 14.24 -0.37 -14.81
N SER A 138 14.26 0.48 -13.77
CA SER A 138 15.40 1.29 -13.37
C SER A 138 15.85 0.79 -11.99
N PRO A 139 16.69 -0.26 -11.95
CA PRO A 139 16.96 -0.96 -10.71
C PRO A 139 17.69 -0.07 -9.71
N LEU A 140 17.37 -0.23 -8.43
CA LEU A 140 18.14 0.39 -7.36
C LEU A 140 19.53 -0.22 -7.29
N ILE A 141 20.52 0.62 -7.02
CA ILE A 141 21.89 0.18 -6.72
C ILE A 141 21.93 -0.28 -5.27
N TYR A 142 22.43 -1.49 -5.04
CA TYR A 142 22.70 -2.01 -3.69
C TYR A 142 24.19 -2.00 -3.42
N ALA A 143 24.61 -1.21 -2.43
CA ALA A 143 25.98 -1.14 -1.98
C ALA A 143 26.04 -0.90 -0.46
N ASP A 144 26.97 -1.56 0.23
CA ASP A 144 27.24 -1.39 1.66
C ASP A 144 25.97 -1.50 2.55
N GLY A 145 25.08 -2.44 2.22
CA GLY A 145 23.84 -2.66 2.97
C GLY A 145 22.72 -1.65 2.67
N ASN A 146 22.92 -0.75 1.72
CA ASN A 146 21.96 0.32 1.39
C ASN A 146 21.53 0.26 -0.08
N TYR A 147 20.28 0.66 -0.31
CA TYR A 147 19.75 0.89 -1.65
C TYR A 147 19.78 2.40 -1.98
N THR A 148 20.19 2.72 -3.20
CA THR A 148 20.20 4.08 -3.73
C THR A 148 19.62 4.09 -5.14
N ILE A 149 19.16 5.26 -5.59
CA ILE A 149 18.64 5.44 -6.95
C ILE A 149 19.82 5.65 -7.89
N ASP A 150 19.81 4.95 -9.04
CA ASP A 150 20.64 5.29 -10.18
C ASP A 150 19.94 6.40 -10.97
N PHE A 151 20.27 7.65 -10.66
CA PHE A 151 19.65 8.82 -11.30
C PHE A 151 20.01 8.94 -12.79
N ASP A 152 21.19 8.47 -13.19
CA ASP A 152 21.60 8.52 -14.61
C ASP A 152 20.79 7.53 -15.45
N ASP A 153 20.52 6.33 -14.93
CA ASP A 153 19.67 5.34 -15.56
C ASP A 153 18.20 5.77 -15.55
N LEU A 154 17.72 6.28 -14.41
CA LEU A 154 16.36 6.76 -14.27
C LEU A 154 16.07 7.91 -15.25
N ASP A 155 16.97 8.89 -15.36
CA ASP A 155 16.82 10.04 -16.25
C ASP A 155 16.73 9.60 -17.71
N LYS A 156 17.61 8.71 -18.15
CA LYS A 156 17.57 8.13 -19.52
C LYS A 156 16.23 7.45 -19.79
N LYS A 157 15.74 6.65 -18.86
CA LYS A 157 14.47 5.93 -19.02
C LYS A 157 13.26 6.85 -19.00
N MET A 158 13.28 7.88 -18.16
CA MET A 158 12.21 8.88 -18.13
C MET A 158 12.23 9.82 -19.35
N ALA A 159 13.37 10.00 -20.00
CA ALA A 159 13.47 10.77 -21.26
C ALA A 159 12.84 10.03 -22.46
N GLU A 160 12.64 8.73 -22.40
CA GLU A 160 12.05 7.95 -23.48
C GLU A 160 10.57 8.29 -23.67
N PRO A 161 10.14 8.72 -24.88
CA PRO A 161 8.77 9.21 -25.09
C PRO A 161 7.67 8.18 -24.83
N ASN A 162 7.98 6.89 -24.90
CA ASN A 162 7.02 5.81 -24.61
C ASN A 162 6.81 5.56 -23.10
N ASN A 163 7.70 6.05 -22.26
CA ASN A 163 7.59 5.89 -20.82
C ASN A 163 6.76 7.04 -20.22
N LYS A 164 5.58 6.71 -19.69
CA LYS A 164 4.57 7.71 -19.32
C LYS A 164 4.42 7.90 -17.81
N VAL A 165 4.77 6.87 -17.05
CA VAL A 165 4.53 6.85 -15.60
C VAL A 165 5.77 6.33 -14.89
N LEU A 166 6.19 7.04 -13.85
CA LEU A 166 7.11 6.54 -12.84
C LEU A 166 6.32 6.12 -11.60
N VAL A 167 6.53 4.89 -11.15
CA VAL A 167 6.05 4.44 -9.85
C VAL A 167 7.13 4.70 -8.80
N PHE A 168 7.00 5.82 -8.11
CA PHE A 168 7.92 6.22 -7.05
C PHE A 168 7.36 5.78 -5.69
N CYS A 169 7.98 4.76 -5.08
CA CYS A 169 7.55 4.20 -3.82
C CYS A 169 8.39 4.76 -2.66
N SER A 170 7.78 5.55 -1.77
CA SER A 170 8.45 6.11 -0.60
C SER A 170 7.50 6.14 0.61
N PRO A 171 7.85 5.57 1.77
CA PRO A 171 8.98 4.65 2.01
C PRO A 171 8.99 3.48 1.06
N HIS A 172 10.17 3.11 0.55
CA HIS A 172 10.30 2.11 -0.50
C HIS A 172 10.05 0.69 0.01
N ASN A 173 9.12 -0.03 -0.61
CA ASN A 173 8.86 -1.43 -0.30
C ASN A 173 9.50 -2.32 -1.39
N PRO A 174 10.46 -3.23 -1.07
CA PRO A 174 10.86 -3.67 0.28
C PRO A 174 12.13 -2.99 0.85
N ALA A 175 12.77 -2.07 0.13
CA ALA A 175 14.09 -1.54 0.50
C ALA A 175 14.10 -0.68 1.78
N GLY A 176 12.96 -0.17 2.24
CA GLY A 176 12.84 0.65 3.45
C GLY A 176 13.42 2.07 3.34
N ARG A 177 13.83 2.51 2.16
CA ARG A 177 14.38 3.87 1.92
C ARG A 177 13.28 4.91 1.82
N VAL A 178 13.60 6.11 2.29
CA VAL A 178 12.80 7.32 2.19
C VAL A 178 13.57 8.35 1.38
#